data_a662e60e410bfa4f146828be982fb6fd
#
_entry.id   a662e60e410bfa4f146828be982fb6fd
#
_cell.length_a   1.000
_cell.length_b   1.000
_cell.length_c   1.000
_cell.angle_alpha   90.00
_cell.angle_beta   90.00
_cell.angle_gamma   90.00
#
_symmetry.space_group_name_H-M   'P 1'
#
loop_
_entity.id
_entity.type
_entity.pdbx_description
1 polymer ?
#
loop_
_entity_poly.entity_id
_entity_poly.type
_entity_poly.pdbx_seq_one_letter_code
_entity_poly.pdbx_strand_id
1 'polypeptide(L)'
;MKHYSDRYWQKPNLQHRIEIALAWPIYFILHKFPVGSVGTLLAFFGRLVGPRLPLSKRIREGIHLVWPETPPDRTEEIVRGVWDNFTRVISDYWSLDQIRENQKSRLEIVGAEHLNALKVSGKSGILLAGHIGNWEMVTLAARMHDLPLTVVYRPFNNPFIDFLVRRWQRASGVELIMKGRDGARR
;
A
#
# COMPACT_ATOMS: atom_id res chain seq x y z
N MET A 1 -31.40 6.44 -1.09
CA MET A 1 -30.09 5.73 -0.98
C MET A 1 -29.04 6.70 -1.45
N LYS A 2 -28.21 7.27 -0.54
CA LYS A 2 -27.08 8.11 -0.94
C LYS A 2 -26.09 7.23 -1.69
N HIS A 3 -25.73 7.60 -2.91
CA HIS A 3 -24.80 6.87 -3.74
C HIS A 3 -23.48 6.69 -3.00
N TYR A 4 -22.87 5.50 -3.10
CA TYR A 4 -21.58 5.18 -2.45
C TYR A 4 -20.47 6.13 -2.90
N SER A 5 -20.56 6.64 -4.14
CA SER A 5 -19.70 7.70 -4.69
C SER A 5 -19.78 9.02 -3.91
N ASP A 6 -20.93 9.40 -3.38
CA ASP A 6 -21.10 10.68 -2.70
C ASP A 6 -20.41 10.74 -1.34
N ARG A 7 -20.11 9.59 -0.72
CA ARG A 7 -19.38 9.49 0.53
C ARG A 7 -17.89 9.76 0.41
N TYR A 8 -17.31 9.55 -0.74
CA TYR A 8 -15.87 9.68 -0.95
C TYR A 8 -15.41 11.08 -1.31
N TRP A 9 -16.33 11.96 -1.67
CA TRP A 9 -16.08 13.38 -1.92
C TRP A 9 -16.42 14.26 -0.71
N GLN A 10 -16.29 13.72 0.50
CA GLN A 10 -16.48 14.53 1.69
C GLN A 10 -15.48 15.67 1.70
N LYS A 11 -16.00 16.90 1.93
CA LYS A 11 -15.14 18.06 2.15
C LYS A 11 -14.18 17.75 3.31
N PRO A 12 -12.90 18.11 3.19
CA PRO A 12 -11.95 17.90 4.27
C PRO A 12 -12.46 18.56 5.55
N ASN A 13 -12.57 17.76 6.62
CA ASN A 13 -12.92 18.26 7.94
C ASN A 13 -11.67 18.73 8.70
N LEU A 14 -11.83 19.28 9.89
CA LEU A 14 -10.72 19.78 10.71
C LEU A 14 -9.71 18.67 11.04
N GLN A 15 -10.18 17.47 11.35
CA GLN A 15 -9.32 16.32 11.63
C GLN A 15 -8.41 16.01 10.43
N HIS A 16 -8.95 15.94 9.21
CA HIS A 16 -8.17 15.70 7.99
C HIS A 16 -7.09 16.76 7.76
N ARG A 17 -7.39 18.03 8.11
CA ARG A 17 -6.42 19.13 7.99
C ARG A 17 -5.31 19.02 9.02
N ILE A 18 -5.63 18.62 10.25
CA ILE A 18 -4.64 18.38 11.31
C ILE A 18 -3.74 17.21 10.93
N GLU A 19 -4.32 16.09 10.49
CA GLU A 19 -3.57 14.91 10.05
C GLU A 19 -2.54 15.27 8.97
N ILE A 20 -2.96 16.02 7.96
CA ILE A 20 -2.04 16.43 6.87
C ILE A 20 -1.02 17.46 7.33
N ALA A 21 -1.40 18.41 8.18
CA ALA A 21 -0.49 19.40 8.73
C ALA A 21 0.63 18.78 9.58
N LEU A 22 0.34 17.67 10.25
CA LEU A 22 1.33 16.89 11.00
C LEU A 22 2.17 15.99 10.08
N ALA A 23 1.54 15.35 9.09
CA ALA A 23 2.21 14.41 8.19
C ALA A 23 3.14 15.11 7.18
N TRP A 24 2.79 16.32 6.72
CA TRP A 24 3.50 17.03 5.66
C TRP A 24 4.95 17.43 6.02
N PRO A 25 5.23 18.02 7.19
CA PRO A 25 6.61 18.32 7.61
C PRO A 25 7.45 17.04 7.74
N ILE A 26 6.85 15.98 8.28
CA ILE A 26 7.50 14.67 8.43
C ILE A 26 7.86 14.12 7.04
N TYR A 27 6.94 14.19 6.07
CA TYR A 27 7.20 13.81 4.69
C TYR A 27 8.40 14.56 4.10
N PHE A 28 8.43 15.91 4.22
CA PHE A 28 9.52 16.71 3.67
C PHE A 28 10.88 16.41 4.30
N ILE A 29 10.89 16.11 5.59
CA ILE A 29 12.12 15.72 6.29
C ILE A 29 12.59 14.34 5.82
N LEU A 30 11.69 13.36 5.86
CA LEU A 30 12.03 11.98 5.53
C LEU A 30 12.38 11.79 4.06
N HIS A 31 11.77 12.56 3.16
CA HIS A 31 12.06 12.49 1.72
C HIS A 31 13.52 12.87 1.35
N LYS A 32 14.23 13.56 2.23
CA LYS A 32 15.65 13.90 2.04
C LYS A 32 16.61 12.76 2.37
N PHE A 33 16.13 11.70 3.02
CA PHE A 33 16.96 10.58 3.41
C PHE A 33 16.80 9.40 2.46
N PRO A 34 17.81 8.52 2.37
CA PRO A 34 17.70 7.28 1.59
C PRO A 34 16.52 6.41 2.05
N VAL A 35 15.79 5.83 1.10
CA VAL A 35 14.60 4.99 1.35
C VAL A 35 14.82 3.94 2.43
N GLY A 36 15.95 3.22 2.38
CA GLY A 36 16.25 2.16 3.34
C GLY A 36 16.41 2.66 4.78
N SER A 37 17.00 3.85 4.97
CA SER A 37 17.17 4.46 6.30
C SER A 37 15.85 4.87 6.91
N VAL A 38 14.99 5.49 6.10
CA VAL A 38 13.63 5.89 6.53
C VAL A 38 12.80 4.67 6.88
N GLY A 39 12.81 3.65 6.03
CA GLY A 39 12.10 2.39 6.29
C GLY A 39 12.54 1.73 7.59
N THR A 40 13.83 1.71 7.86
CA THR A 40 14.39 1.14 9.09
C THR A 40 13.96 1.93 10.33
N LEU A 41 14.00 3.26 10.26
CA LEU A 41 13.56 4.12 11.36
C LEU A 41 12.07 3.94 11.66
N LEU A 42 11.24 3.97 10.63
CA LEU A 42 9.79 3.77 10.77
C LEU A 42 9.45 2.37 11.27
N ALA A 43 10.16 1.34 10.80
CA ALA A 43 9.98 -0.02 11.26
C ALA A 43 10.34 -0.19 12.75
N PHE A 44 11.39 0.46 13.22
CA PHE A 44 11.74 0.48 14.66
C PHE A 44 10.58 1.04 15.50
N PHE A 45 10.03 2.20 15.12
CA PHE A 45 8.88 2.78 15.83
C PHE A 45 7.62 1.92 15.66
N GLY A 46 7.39 1.34 14.48
CA GLY A 46 6.28 0.43 14.23
C GLY A 46 6.29 -0.76 15.18
N ARG A 47 7.44 -1.39 15.36
CA ARG A 47 7.62 -2.53 16.29
C ARG A 47 7.43 -2.14 17.74
N LEU A 48 7.80 -0.92 18.11
CA LEU A 48 7.72 -0.43 19.49
C LEU A 48 6.28 -0.01 19.87
N VAL A 49 5.65 0.80 19.03
CA VAL A 49 4.36 1.43 19.32
C VAL A 49 3.19 0.58 18.80
N GLY A 50 3.36 -0.02 17.63
CA GLY A 50 2.30 -0.75 16.93
C GLY A 50 1.56 -1.79 17.76
N PRO A 51 2.25 -2.67 18.51
CA PRO A 51 1.58 -3.68 19.34
C PRO A 51 0.60 -3.12 20.37
N ARG A 52 0.75 -1.84 20.76
CA ARG A 52 -0.11 -1.14 21.73
C ARG A 52 -1.32 -0.47 21.09
N LEU A 53 -1.36 -0.37 19.76
CA LEU A 53 -2.46 0.27 19.06
C LEU A 53 -3.72 -0.62 19.04
N PRO A 54 -4.93 -0.04 19.03
CA PRO A 54 -6.18 -0.80 19.02
C PRO A 54 -6.29 -1.81 17.86
N LEU A 55 -5.68 -1.49 16.71
CA LEU A 55 -5.67 -2.38 15.55
C LEU A 55 -4.97 -3.72 15.82
N SER A 56 -3.98 -3.75 16.72
CA SER A 56 -3.24 -4.96 17.07
C SER A 56 -4.11 -6.04 17.72
N LYS A 57 -5.24 -5.65 18.33
CA LYS A 57 -6.23 -6.62 18.81
C LYS A 57 -6.76 -7.48 17.65
N ARG A 58 -7.13 -6.85 16.54
CA ARG A 58 -7.61 -7.57 15.34
C ARG A 58 -6.53 -8.46 14.72
N ILE A 59 -5.27 -8.02 14.76
CA ILE A 59 -4.15 -8.82 14.26
C ILE A 59 -4.02 -10.09 15.11
N ARG A 60 -4.07 -9.98 16.45
CA ARG A 60 -4.01 -11.15 17.36
C ARG A 60 -5.19 -12.09 17.13
N GLU A 61 -6.40 -11.55 17.03
CA GLU A 61 -7.61 -12.35 16.73
C GLU A 61 -7.46 -13.09 15.40
N GLY A 62 -6.93 -12.43 14.35
CA GLY A 62 -6.67 -13.04 13.05
C GLY A 62 -5.62 -14.15 13.10
N ILE A 63 -4.55 -13.98 13.89
CA ILE A 63 -3.53 -15.02 14.09
C ILE A 63 -4.16 -16.25 14.73
N HIS A 64 -4.90 -16.09 15.82
CA HIS A 64 -5.52 -17.21 16.52
C HIS A 64 -6.66 -17.86 15.72
N LEU A 65 -7.31 -17.13 14.80
CA LEU A 65 -8.29 -17.71 13.90
C LEU A 65 -7.64 -18.71 12.92
N VAL A 66 -6.44 -18.41 12.43
CA VAL A 66 -5.72 -19.26 11.46
C VAL A 66 -4.86 -20.30 12.16
N TRP A 67 -4.23 -19.93 13.27
CA TRP A 67 -3.33 -20.77 14.07
C TRP A 67 -3.72 -20.71 15.55
N PRO A 68 -4.76 -21.44 15.98
CA PRO A 68 -5.30 -21.39 17.35
C PRO A 68 -4.26 -21.70 18.43
N GLU A 69 -3.33 -22.60 18.13
CA GLU A 69 -2.32 -23.08 19.07
C GLU A 69 -1.05 -22.20 19.15
N THR A 70 -1.10 -21.00 18.54
CA THR A 70 0.08 -20.11 18.55
C THR A 70 0.36 -19.60 19.97
N PRO A 71 1.56 -19.83 20.53
CA PRO A 71 1.90 -19.33 21.86
C PRO A 71 1.87 -17.80 21.91
N PRO A 72 1.60 -17.19 23.10
CA PRO A 72 1.51 -15.74 23.25
C PRO A 72 2.76 -14.99 22.76
N ASP A 73 3.95 -15.48 23.10
CA ASP A 73 5.22 -14.85 22.67
C ASP A 73 5.38 -14.83 21.16
N ARG A 74 4.99 -15.93 20.49
CA ARG A 74 5.01 -16.03 19.03
C ARG A 74 3.96 -15.12 18.41
N THR A 75 2.78 -15.01 19.01
CA THR A 75 1.74 -14.07 18.59
C THR A 75 2.27 -12.64 18.61
N GLU A 76 2.92 -12.23 19.71
CA GLU A 76 3.50 -10.89 19.83
C GLU A 76 4.65 -10.63 18.86
N GLU A 77 5.45 -11.63 18.58
CA GLU A 77 6.49 -11.54 17.55
C GLU A 77 5.89 -11.28 16.17
N ILE A 78 4.83 -12.02 15.79
CA ILE A 78 4.11 -11.83 14.53
C ILE A 78 3.49 -10.42 14.48
N VAL A 79 2.84 -9.97 15.57
CA VAL A 79 2.26 -8.62 15.64
C VAL A 79 3.32 -7.54 15.39
N ARG A 80 4.51 -7.67 16.00
CA ARG A 80 5.64 -6.74 15.73
C ARG A 80 6.10 -6.81 14.28
N GLY A 81 6.16 -8.02 13.70
CA GLY A 81 6.50 -8.21 12.31
C GLY A 81 5.51 -7.57 11.34
N VAL A 82 4.21 -7.64 11.63
CA VAL A 82 3.16 -6.96 10.86
C VAL A 82 3.36 -5.45 10.88
N TRP A 83 3.64 -4.86 12.04
CA TRP A 83 3.90 -3.43 12.14
C TRP A 83 5.22 -2.99 11.49
N ASP A 84 6.27 -3.81 11.59
CA ASP A 84 7.53 -3.60 10.86
C ASP A 84 7.27 -3.51 9.35
N ASN A 85 6.60 -4.52 8.79
CA ASN A 85 6.28 -4.54 7.37
C ASN A 85 5.38 -3.37 6.96
N PHE A 86 4.32 -3.11 7.70
CA PHE A 86 3.38 -2.04 7.39
C PHE A 86 4.04 -0.66 7.34
N THR A 87 4.92 -0.36 8.30
CA THR A 87 5.62 0.92 8.32
C THR A 87 6.68 1.05 7.23
N ARG A 88 7.31 -0.06 6.80
CA ARG A 88 8.17 -0.08 5.62
C ARG A 88 7.38 0.21 4.35
N VAL A 89 6.21 -0.42 4.17
CA VAL A 89 5.32 -0.13 3.03
C VAL A 89 4.93 1.34 3.00
N ILE A 90 4.59 1.96 4.14
CA ILE A 90 4.34 3.40 4.22
C ILE A 90 5.58 4.20 3.78
N SER A 91 6.77 3.81 4.23
CA SER A 91 8.03 4.44 3.81
C SER A 91 8.22 4.38 2.29
N ASP A 92 7.93 3.24 1.69
CA ASP A 92 8.06 3.04 0.25
C ASP A 92 7.10 3.92 -0.54
N TYR A 93 5.87 4.14 -0.06
CA TYR A 93 4.94 5.10 -0.67
C TYR A 93 5.52 6.51 -0.75
N TRP A 94 6.27 6.94 0.25
CA TRP A 94 6.89 8.26 0.26
C TRP A 94 8.12 8.35 -0.65
N SER A 95 8.62 7.22 -1.07
CA SER A 95 9.83 7.09 -1.87
C SER A 95 9.61 6.41 -3.21
N LEU A 96 8.34 6.27 -3.64
CA LEU A 96 8.00 5.58 -4.90
C LEU A 96 8.72 6.16 -6.11
N ASP A 97 8.94 7.48 -6.16
CA ASP A 97 9.69 8.10 -7.25
C ASP A 97 11.14 7.59 -7.27
N GLN A 98 11.80 7.52 -6.12
CA GLN A 98 13.16 6.98 -6.00
C GLN A 98 13.23 5.46 -6.32
N ILE A 99 12.21 4.71 -5.89
CA ILE A 99 12.11 3.27 -6.20
C ILE A 99 11.90 3.09 -7.71
N ARG A 100 11.06 3.91 -8.32
CA ARG A 100 10.78 3.88 -9.74
C ARG A 100 12.01 4.23 -10.60
N GLU A 101 12.76 5.25 -10.22
CA GLU A 101 13.99 5.64 -10.90
C GLU A 101 15.06 4.54 -10.85
N ASN A 102 15.12 3.80 -9.74
CA ASN A 102 16.08 2.73 -9.49
C ASN A 102 15.47 1.32 -9.59
N GLN A 103 14.31 1.17 -10.26
CA GLN A 103 13.55 -0.09 -10.27
C GLN A 103 14.38 -1.30 -10.73
N LYS A 104 15.22 -1.16 -11.74
CA LYS A 104 16.05 -2.26 -12.28
C LYS A 104 17.04 -2.83 -11.26
N SER A 105 17.51 -2.03 -10.32
CA SER A 105 18.45 -2.46 -9.29
C SER A 105 17.77 -2.86 -7.96
N ARG A 106 16.49 -2.55 -7.80
CA ARG A 106 15.74 -2.75 -6.55
C ARG A 106 14.64 -3.80 -6.64
N LEU A 107 14.22 -4.15 -7.85
CA LEU A 107 13.15 -5.11 -8.09
C LEU A 107 13.68 -6.27 -8.91
N GLU A 108 13.56 -7.45 -8.35
CA GLU A 108 13.72 -8.71 -9.06
C GLU A 108 12.32 -9.31 -9.27
N ILE A 109 12.00 -9.67 -10.51
CA ILE A 109 10.71 -10.26 -10.87
C ILE A 109 10.95 -11.70 -11.26
N VAL A 110 10.65 -12.60 -10.33
CA VAL A 110 10.67 -14.05 -10.59
C VAL A 110 9.36 -14.44 -11.26
N GLY A 111 9.43 -15.21 -12.35
CA GLY A 111 8.26 -15.58 -13.15
C GLY A 111 7.82 -14.50 -14.15
N ALA A 112 8.74 -13.58 -14.55
CA ALA A 112 8.47 -12.53 -15.52
C ALA A 112 7.98 -13.06 -16.87
N GLU A 113 8.30 -14.30 -17.21
CA GLU A 113 7.82 -15.02 -18.40
C GLU A 113 6.29 -15.10 -18.46
N HIS A 114 5.59 -15.19 -17.32
CA HIS A 114 4.14 -15.20 -17.28
C HIS A 114 3.55 -13.84 -17.67
N LEU A 115 4.16 -12.74 -17.22
CA LEU A 115 3.76 -11.39 -17.63
C LEU A 115 4.00 -11.17 -19.13
N ASN A 116 5.14 -11.62 -19.65
CA ASN A 116 5.44 -11.53 -21.06
C ASN A 116 4.51 -12.40 -21.91
N ALA A 117 4.18 -13.62 -21.46
CA ALA A 117 3.21 -14.49 -22.12
C ALA A 117 1.82 -13.85 -22.18
N LEU A 118 1.38 -13.22 -21.10
CA LEU A 118 0.12 -12.47 -21.07
C LEU A 118 0.13 -11.34 -22.10
N LYS A 119 1.21 -10.55 -22.14
CA LYS A 119 1.37 -9.45 -23.08
C LYS A 119 1.31 -9.94 -24.53
N VAL A 120 2.07 -10.99 -24.87
CA VAL A 120 2.12 -11.56 -26.24
C VAL A 120 0.77 -12.17 -26.64
N SER A 121 0.04 -12.76 -25.70
CA SER A 121 -1.25 -13.36 -26.00
C SER A 121 -2.33 -12.36 -26.43
N GLY A 122 -2.17 -11.07 -26.14
CA GLY A 122 -3.16 -10.02 -26.36
C GLY A 122 -4.46 -10.20 -25.58
N LYS A 123 -4.50 -11.17 -24.67
CA LYS A 123 -5.71 -11.46 -23.84
C LYS A 123 -5.70 -10.66 -22.56
N SER A 124 -6.90 -10.41 -22.02
CA SER A 124 -7.04 -9.88 -20.68
C SER A 124 -6.64 -10.92 -19.63
N GLY A 125 -6.06 -10.45 -18.51
CA GLY A 125 -5.67 -11.29 -17.40
C GLY A 125 -6.02 -10.64 -16.07
N ILE A 126 -6.03 -11.44 -15.01
CA ILE A 126 -6.21 -10.96 -13.64
C ILE A 126 -4.93 -11.26 -12.86
N LEU A 127 -4.33 -10.22 -12.30
CA LEU A 127 -3.22 -10.35 -11.36
C LEU A 127 -3.81 -10.42 -9.94
N LEU A 128 -3.62 -11.55 -9.28
CA LEU A 128 -4.01 -11.72 -7.88
C LEU A 128 -2.83 -11.38 -6.99
N ALA A 129 -3.03 -10.49 -6.04
CA ALA A 129 -2.03 -10.10 -5.05
C ALA A 129 -2.61 -10.13 -3.65
N GLY A 130 -1.79 -10.47 -2.66
CA GLY A 130 -2.12 -10.37 -1.24
C GLY A 130 -1.44 -9.17 -0.59
N HIS A 131 -1.90 -8.78 0.60
CA HIS A 131 -1.21 -7.80 1.43
C HIS A 131 0.03 -8.43 2.10
N ILE A 132 0.95 -8.94 1.28
CA ILE A 132 2.18 -9.61 1.70
C ILE A 132 3.35 -8.75 1.23
N GLY A 133 4.30 -8.46 2.11
CA GLY A 133 5.40 -7.56 1.79
C GLY A 133 4.89 -6.20 1.33
N ASN A 134 5.48 -5.67 0.26
CA ASN A 134 4.98 -4.45 -0.39
C ASN A 134 4.17 -4.80 -1.65
N TRP A 135 2.86 -4.93 -1.49
CA TRP A 135 1.91 -5.27 -2.57
C TRP A 135 1.86 -4.23 -3.70
N GLU A 136 2.33 -3.00 -3.47
CA GLU A 136 2.40 -1.94 -4.49
C GLU A 136 3.41 -2.27 -5.60
N MET A 137 4.37 -3.13 -5.31
CA MET A 137 5.38 -3.55 -6.28
C MET A 137 4.76 -4.31 -7.46
N VAL A 138 3.57 -4.88 -7.32
CA VAL A 138 2.84 -5.52 -8.43
C VAL A 138 2.54 -4.51 -9.55
N THR A 139 2.23 -3.26 -9.21
CA THR A 139 1.96 -2.20 -10.18
C THR A 139 3.24 -1.82 -10.94
N LEU A 140 4.36 -1.77 -10.25
CA LEU A 140 5.67 -1.52 -10.88
C LEU A 140 6.09 -2.69 -11.78
N ALA A 141 5.89 -3.93 -11.36
CA ALA A 141 6.18 -5.11 -12.16
C ALA A 141 5.39 -5.12 -13.48
N ALA A 142 4.08 -4.88 -13.42
CA ALA A 142 3.24 -4.79 -14.62
C ALA A 142 3.75 -3.70 -15.58
N ARG A 143 4.12 -2.53 -15.06
CA ARG A 143 4.68 -1.43 -15.84
C ARG A 143 6.03 -1.77 -16.48
N MET A 144 6.93 -2.44 -15.76
CA MET A 144 8.24 -2.85 -16.30
C MET A 144 8.11 -3.77 -17.52
N HIS A 145 6.96 -4.44 -17.65
CA HIS A 145 6.61 -5.30 -18.77
C HIS A 145 5.63 -4.64 -19.76
N ASP A 146 5.39 -3.32 -19.63
CA ASP A 146 4.44 -2.55 -20.46
C ASP A 146 3.04 -3.17 -20.51
N LEU A 147 2.59 -3.76 -19.40
CA LEU A 147 1.24 -4.27 -19.25
C LEU A 147 0.32 -3.16 -18.74
N PRO A 148 -0.74 -2.80 -19.47
CA PRO A 148 -1.75 -1.90 -18.96
C PRO A 148 -2.44 -2.55 -17.75
N LEU A 149 -2.45 -1.85 -16.62
CA LEU A 149 -3.02 -2.35 -15.39
C LEU A 149 -4.15 -1.45 -14.89
N THR A 150 -5.29 -2.08 -14.61
CA THR A 150 -6.42 -1.43 -13.94
C THR A 150 -6.56 -2.00 -12.53
N VAL A 151 -6.57 -1.13 -11.52
CA VAL A 151 -6.67 -1.52 -10.11
C VAL A 151 -7.98 -1.04 -9.52
N VAL A 152 -8.73 -1.96 -8.92
CA VAL A 152 -9.91 -1.63 -8.11
C VAL A 152 -9.44 -1.28 -6.71
N TYR A 153 -9.66 -0.04 -6.29
CA TYR A 153 -9.19 0.45 -5.01
C TYR A 153 -10.32 1.03 -4.15
N ARG A 154 -10.10 1.03 -2.84
CA ARG A 154 -10.93 1.75 -1.87
C ARG A 154 -10.29 3.09 -1.55
N PRO A 155 -10.96 4.23 -1.77
CA PRO A 155 -10.46 5.55 -1.40
C PRO A 155 -10.13 5.64 0.10
N PHE A 156 -9.07 6.36 0.41
CA PHE A 156 -8.70 6.65 1.79
C PHE A 156 -9.72 7.59 2.45
N ASN A 157 -9.89 7.44 3.76
CA ASN A 157 -10.84 8.29 4.50
C ASN A 157 -10.44 9.77 4.48
N ASN A 158 -9.13 10.06 4.52
CA ASN A 158 -8.62 11.42 4.37
C ASN A 158 -8.47 11.76 2.88
N PRO A 159 -9.22 12.74 2.34
CA PRO A 159 -9.19 13.07 0.93
C PRO A 159 -7.85 13.61 0.42
N PHE A 160 -7.03 14.19 1.29
CA PHE A 160 -5.67 14.61 0.92
C PHE A 160 -4.74 13.42 0.72
N ILE A 161 -4.80 12.43 1.63
CA ILE A 161 -4.04 11.18 1.49
C ILE A 161 -4.49 10.44 0.23
N ASP A 162 -5.80 10.35 0.01
CA ASP A 162 -6.37 9.73 -1.19
C ASP A 162 -5.87 10.40 -2.48
N PHE A 163 -5.84 11.72 -2.50
CA PHE A 163 -5.31 12.48 -3.64
C PHE A 163 -3.83 12.15 -3.91
N LEU A 164 -2.98 12.10 -2.86
CA LEU A 164 -1.57 11.79 -2.99
C LEU A 164 -1.35 10.35 -3.52
N VAL A 165 -2.02 9.37 -2.92
CA VAL A 165 -1.91 7.97 -3.34
C VAL A 165 -2.36 7.80 -4.79
N ARG A 166 -3.49 8.38 -5.18
CA ARG A 166 -3.95 8.35 -6.58
C ARG A 166 -2.97 9.02 -7.54
N ARG A 167 -2.37 10.14 -7.14
CA ARG A 167 -1.35 10.81 -7.95
C ARG A 167 -0.15 9.89 -8.19
N TRP A 168 0.34 9.20 -7.16
CA TRP A 168 1.46 8.27 -7.29
C TRP A 168 1.11 7.05 -8.15
N GLN A 169 -0.04 6.43 -7.92
CA GLN A 169 -0.48 5.28 -8.71
C GLN A 169 -0.67 5.64 -10.18
N ARG A 170 -1.28 6.79 -10.48
CA ARG A 170 -1.41 7.27 -11.86
C ARG A 170 -0.05 7.58 -12.51
N ALA A 171 0.88 8.16 -11.76
CA ALA A 171 2.25 8.37 -12.24
C ALA A 171 2.97 7.04 -12.57
N SER A 172 2.53 5.94 -11.96
CA SER A 172 2.98 4.57 -12.30
C SER A 172 2.25 3.98 -13.51
N GLY A 173 1.39 4.74 -14.20
CA GLY A 173 0.69 4.27 -15.41
C GLY A 173 -0.51 3.35 -15.12
N VAL A 174 -0.99 3.33 -13.89
CA VAL A 174 -2.13 2.50 -13.47
C VAL A 174 -3.44 3.25 -13.65
N GLU A 175 -4.43 2.61 -14.26
CA GLU A 175 -5.80 3.08 -14.23
C GLU A 175 -6.47 2.69 -12.90
N LEU A 176 -7.12 3.64 -12.25
CA LEU A 176 -7.77 3.43 -10.97
C LEU A 176 -9.29 3.42 -11.11
N ILE A 177 -9.90 2.33 -10.71
CA ILE A 177 -11.35 2.19 -10.61
C ILE A 177 -11.75 2.15 -9.12
N MET A 178 -12.61 3.07 -8.70
CA MET A 178 -13.10 3.06 -7.32
C MET A 178 -14.00 1.85 -7.09
N LYS A 179 -13.79 1.17 -5.96
CA LYS A 179 -14.66 0.10 -5.49
C LYS A 179 -16.10 0.62 -5.35
N GLY A 180 -17.05 -0.04 -6.00
CA GLY A 180 -18.46 0.29 -5.90
C GLY A 180 -19.24 -0.07 -7.17
N ARG A 181 -20.54 0.25 -7.17
CA ARG A 181 -21.46 -0.08 -8.26
C ARG A 181 -21.05 0.53 -9.60
N ASP A 182 -20.52 1.75 -9.57
CA ASP A 182 -20.09 2.48 -10.78
C ASP A 182 -18.76 1.95 -11.32
N GLY A 183 -17.89 1.44 -10.43
CA GLY A 183 -16.65 0.78 -10.82
C GLY A 183 -16.87 -0.59 -11.45
N ALA A 184 -17.91 -1.31 -11.05
CA ALA A 184 -18.24 -2.62 -11.62
C ALA A 184 -18.89 -2.55 -13.02
N ARG A 185 -19.22 -1.35 -13.51
CA ARG A 185 -19.84 -1.12 -14.81
C ARG A 185 -18.89 -0.62 -15.89
N ARG A 186 -17.64 -0.36 -15.52
CA ARG A 186 -16.57 0.02 -16.43
C ARG A 186 -15.72 -1.17 -16.82
#